data_c6dd5d2514b4a80535b576c0b9412436
#
_entry.id   c6dd5d2514b4a80535b576c0b9412436
#
_cell.length_a   1.000
_cell.length_b   1.000
_cell.length_c   1.000
_cell.angle_alpha   90.00
_cell.angle_beta   90.00
_cell.angle_gamma   90.00
#
_symmetry.space_group_name_H-M   'P 1'
#
loop_
_entity.id
_entity.type
_entity.pdbx_description
1 polymer ?
#
loop_
_entity_poly.entity_id
_entity_poly.type
_entity_poly.pdbx_seq_one_letter_code
_entity_poly.pdbx_strand_id
1 'polypeptide(L)'
;MRIVNSRYILIIGLVAFLIVGFFSYLLWFLVENSGKVQDEVPEFAGGKTCIGCHPKEYSLWKESDHANAMLIASDSSVKGDFNNAELTFNGKTSRFYKRGNKFYVFTQGEGGIQKEYRIAYTFGIRPLQQYLVPFENGRYQCLPIAWDTRNNKWFNMAAMVYSPSDLQPDNWLYWTNQSQNWNSMCAECHSTNLHKNFDPVAKTYNATWQDINVNCEACHGPGSSHIKWAGLPVDERP
;
A
#
# COMPACT_ATOMS: atom_id res chain seq x y z
N MET A 1 37.56 -52.38 -56.22
CA MET A 1 36.79 -51.22 -55.80
C MET A 1 35.32 -51.56 -55.87
N ARG A 2 34.62 -51.80 -54.75
CA ARG A 2 33.18 -52.17 -54.79
C ARG A 2 32.38 -50.87 -55.04
N ILE A 3 31.67 -50.80 -56.14
CA ILE A 3 30.76 -49.72 -56.52
C ILE A 3 29.55 -49.84 -55.60
N VAL A 4 29.47 -48.94 -54.60
CA VAL A 4 28.28 -48.84 -53.73
C VAL A 4 27.09 -48.43 -54.62
N ASN A 5 26.08 -49.25 -54.65
CA ASN A 5 24.92 -49.05 -55.53
C ASN A 5 24.21 -47.74 -55.08
N SER A 6 24.06 -46.81 -56.01
CA SER A 6 23.44 -45.44 -55.75
C SER A 6 22.08 -45.55 -55.08
N ARG A 7 21.32 -46.63 -55.26
CA ARG A 7 20.04 -46.86 -54.58
C ARG A 7 20.17 -47.02 -53.08
N TYR A 8 21.26 -47.65 -52.58
CA TYR A 8 21.49 -47.79 -51.12
C TYR A 8 21.86 -46.44 -50.45
N ILE A 9 22.58 -45.59 -51.16
CA ILE A 9 22.95 -44.26 -50.66
C ILE A 9 21.68 -43.42 -50.53
N LEU A 10 20.76 -43.45 -51.48
CA LEU A 10 19.47 -42.73 -51.41
C LEU A 10 18.56 -43.24 -50.28
N ILE A 11 18.50 -44.57 -50.08
CA ILE A 11 17.70 -45.16 -49.00
C ILE A 11 18.28 -44.76 -47.63
N ILE A 12 19.60 -44.82 -47.43
CA ILE A 12 20.25 -44.44 -46.20
C ILE A 12 20.02 -42.94 -45.93
N GLY A 13 20.11 -42.08 -46.95
CA GLY A 13 19.85 -40.65 -46.84
C GLY A 13 18.40 -40.36 -46.43
N LEU A 14 17.44 -41.07 -47.02
CA LEU A 14 16.01 -40.94 -46.69
C LEU A 14 15.73 -41.37 -45.23
N VAL A 15 16.29 -42.52 -44.81
CA VAL A 15 16.13 -43.02 -43.44
C VAL A 15 16.76 -42.06 -42.43
N ALA A 16 17.96 -41.55 -42.71
CA ALA A 16 18.60 -40.55 -41.84
C ALA A 16 17.76 -39.26 -41.72
N PHE A 17 17.20 -38.77 -42.82
CA PHE A 17 16.31 -37.61 -42.83
C PHE A 17 15.04 -37.82 -41.98
N LEU A 18 14.42 -38.99 -42.10
CA LEU A 18 13.23 -39.34 -41.32
C LEU A 18 13.54 -39.46 -39.81
N ILE A 19 14.70 -40.02 -39.48
CA ILE A 19 15.16 -40.12 -38.07
C ILE A 19 15.39 -38.73 -37.50
N VAL A 20 16.10 -37.84 -38.20
CA VAL A 20 16.34 -36.47 -37.76
C VAL A 20 15.03 -35.69 -37.61
N GLY A 21 14.12 -35.83 -38.59
CA GLY A 21 12.79 -35.25 -38.54
C GLY A 21 11.97 -35.72 -37.34
N PHE A 22 12.00 -37.02 -37.05
CA PHE A 22 11.30 -37.61 -35.90
C PHE A 22 11.89 -37.09 -34.57
N PHE A 23 13.20 -37.06 -34.42
CA PHE A 23 13.84 -36.54 -33.19
C PHE A 23 13.62 -35.04 -33.04
N SER A 24 13.63 -34.27 -34.11
CA SER A 24 13.32 -32.84 -34.06
C SER A 24 11.87 -32.59 -33.65
N TYR A 25 10.92 -33.37 -34.18
CA TYR A 25 9.52 -33.33 -33.80
C TYR A 25 9.32 -33.75 -32.33
N LEU A 26 9.99 -34.81 -31.89
CA LEU A 26 9.92 -35.29 -30.52
C LEU A 26 10.47 -34.25 -29.53
N LEU A 27 11.60 -33.62 -29.84
CA LEU A 27 12.17 -32.51 -29.05
C LEU A 27 11.23 -31.31 -28.99
N TRP A 28 10.68 -30.92 -30.14
CA TRP A 28 9.70 -29.83 -30.19
C TRP A 28 8.46 -30.18 -29.35
N PHE A 29 7.91 -31.41 -29.52
CA PHE A 29 6.76 -31.88 -28.75
C PHE A 29 7.04 -31.91 -27.22
N LEU A 30 8.23 -32.38 -26.82
CA LEU A 30 8.64 -32.40 -25.40
C LEU A 30 8.83 -31.00 -24.84
N VAL A 31 9.37 -30.05 -25.60
CA VAL A 31 9.52 -28.66 -25.20
C VAL A 31 8.15 -27.95 -25.11
N GLU A 32 7.27 -28.19 -26.08
CA GLU A 32 5.92 -27.61 -26.12
C GLU A 32 5.01 -28.16 -25.00
N ASN A 33 5.16 -29.46 -24.68
CA ASN A 33 4.41 -30.16 -23.63
C ASN A 33 5.17 -30.26 -22.29
N SER A 34 6.40 -29.79 -22.17
CA SER A 34 6.99 -29.47 -20.86
C SER A 34 6.15 -28.33 -20.32
N GLY A 35 5.15 -28.72 -19.52
CA GLY A 35 4.09 -27.85 -19.06
C GLY A 35 4.67 -26.52 -18.62
N LYS A 36 4.23 -25.47 -19.24
CA LYS A 36 4.28 -24.16 -18.65
C LYS A 36 3.50 -24.31 -17.34
N VAL A 37 4.19 -24.64 -16.26
CA VAL A 37 3.75 -24.23 -14.95
C VAL A 37 3.64 -22.72 -15.13
N GLN A 38 2.45 -22.23 -15.43
CA GLN A 38 2.17 -20.83 -15.27
C GLN A 38 2.35 -20.64 -13.78
N ASP A 39 3.53 -20.13 -13.39
CA ASP A 39 3.72 -19.59 -12.06
C ASP A 39 2.67 -18.49 -11.96
N GLU A 40 1.51 -18.84 -11.40
CA GLU A 40 0.47 -17.85 -11.10
C GLU A 40 1.15 -16.79 -10.24
N VAL A 41 1.17 -15.57 -10.73
CA VAL A 41 1.70 -14.44 -9.96
C VAL A 41 0.89 -14.35 -8.67
N PRO A 42 1.52 -14.47 -7.50
CA PRO A 42 0.79 -14.42 -6.24
C PRO A 42 0.04 -13.09 -6.11
N GLU A 43 -1.19 -13.16 -5.63
CA GLU A 43 -2.06 -12.01 -5.41
C GLU A 43 -2.25 -11.75 -3.91
N PHE A 44 -2.50 -10.49 -3.55
CA PHE A 44 -2.86 -10.11 -2.20
C PHE A 44 -4.27 -10.60 -1.87
N ALA A 45 -4.40 -11.35 -0.80
CA ALA A 45 -5.66 -11.96 -0.36
C ALA A 45 -6.41 -11.11 0.70
N GLY A 46 -5.70 -10.15 1.31
CA GLY A 46 -6.17 -9.36 2.44
C GLY A 46 -6.01 -10.04 3.80
N GLY A 47 -5.58 -9.26 4.79
CA GLY A 47 -5.21 -9.80 6.10
C GLY A 47 -6.32 -10.51 6.86
N LYS A 48 -7.58 -10.26 6.52
CA LYS A 48 -8.73 -10.97 7.13
C LYS A 48 -8.74 -12.46 6.78
N THR A 49 -8.19 -12.86 5.64
CA THR A 49 -8.12 -14.27 5.23
C THR A 49 -7.18 -15.10 6.10
N CYS A 50 -6.21 -14.44 6.74
CA CYS A 50 -5.22 -15.10 7.61
C CYS A 50 -5.81 -15.58 8.94
N ILE A 51 -6.92 -14.97 9.40
CA ILE A 51 -7.49 -15.17 10.76
C ILE A 51 -7.85 -16.63 11.01
N GLY A 52 -8.41 -17.32 10.00
CA GLY A 52 -8.91 -18.68 10.14
C GLY A 52 -7.84 -19.70 10.55
N CYS A 53 -6.62 -19.51 10.08
CA CYS A 53 -5.48 -20.39 10.33
C CYS A 53 -4.49 -19.81 11.35
N HIS A 54 -4.39 -18.48 11.49
CA HIS A 54 -3.44 -17.76 12.34
C HIS A 54 -4.13 -16.83 13.37
N PRO A 55 -5.09 -17.33 14.19
CA PRO A 55 -5.87 -16.47 15.09
C PRO A 55 -5.00 -15.83 16.19
N LYS A 56 -3.95 -16.51 16.63
CA LYS A 56 -3.04 -16.00 17.66
C LYS A 56 -2.19 -14.84 17.13
N GLU A 57 -1.58 -15.01 15.97
CA GLU A 57 -0.75 -14.00 15.30
C GLU A 57 -1.58 -12.77 14.94
N TYR A 58 -2.79 -13.01 14.44
CA TYR A 58 -3.73 -11.92 14.15
C TYR A 58 -4.13 -11.13 15.41
N SER A 59 -4.37 -11.79 16.52
CA SER A 59 -4.68 -11.14 17.80
C SER A 59 -3.54 -10.24 18.27
N LEU A 60 -2.29 -10.72 18.20
CA LEU A 60 -1.09 -9.93 18.53
C LEU A 60 -0.91 -8.74 17.58
N TRP A 61 -1.08 -8.96 16.27
CA TRP A 61 -1.00 -7.89 15.29
C TRP A 61 -2.06 -6.81 15.53
N LYS A 62 -3.29 -7.18 15.85
CA LYS A 62 -4.41 -6.26 16.07
C LYS A 62 -4.14 -5.22 17.17
N GLU A 63 -3.33 -5.56 18.15
CA GLU A 63 -2.92 -4.67 19.26
C GLU A 63 -1.65 -3.86 18.92
N SER A 64 -1.02 -4.12 17.78
CA SER A 64 0.23 -3.49 17.38
C SER A 64 0.04 -2.09 16.79
N ASP A 65 1.13 -1.33 16.71
CA ASP A 65 1.16 -0.03 16.03
C ASP A 65 0.96 -0.18 14.52
N HIS A 66 1.31 -1.33 13.93
CA HIS A 66 1.07 -1.64 12.53
C HIS A 66 -0.42 -1.69 12.19
N ALA A 67 -1.22 -2.35 13.02
CA ALA A 67 -2.69 -2.38 12.84
C ALA A 67 -3.31 -0.98 12.96
N ASN A 68 -2.65 -0.09 13.69
CA ASN A 68 -3.07 1.28 13.97
C ASN A 68 -2.30 2.33 13.14
N ALA A 69 -1.48 1.90 12.17
CA ALA A 69 -0.68 2.79 11.33
C ALA A 69 -1.56 3.78 10.57
N MET A 70 -2.73 3.32 10.08
CA MET A 70 -3.81 4.15 9.55
C MET A 70 -5.17 3.51 9.83
N LEU A 71 -6.15 4.34 10.15
CA LEU A 71 -7.55 3.94 10.33
C LEU A 71 -8.49 5.03 9.82
N ILE A 72 -9.70 4.65 9.44
CA ILE A 72 -10.78 5.62 9.19
C ILE A 72 -11.04 6.38 10.49
N ALA A 73 -11.14 7.71 10.42
CA ALA A 73 -11.42 8.54 11.58
C ALA A 73 -12.80 8.21 12.18
N SER A 74 -12.80 7.75 13.42
CA SER A 74 -13.97 7.32 14.17
C SER A 74 -13.75 7.55 15.67
N ASP A 75 -14.78 7.40 16.48
CA ASP A 75 -14.67 7.53 17.93
C ASP A 75 -13.72 6.51 18.58
N SER A 76 -13.51 5.36 17.93
CA SER A 76 -12.56 4.34 18.41
C SER A 76 -11.12 4.60 17.99
N SER A 77 -10.90 5.21 16.81
CA SER A 77 -9.56 5.42 16.24
C SER A 77 -8.94 6.76 16.62
N VAL A 78 -9.74 7.83 16.78
CA VAL A 78 -9.27 9.17 17.11
C VAL A 78 -8.89 9.26 18.58
N LYS A 79 -7.66 9.69 18.86
CA LYS A 79 -7.11 9.88 20.22
C LYS A 79 -7.13 11.34 20.64
N GLY A 80 -7.06 12.29 19.69
CA GLY A 80 -7.05 13.72 19.96
C GLY A 80 -8.35 14.23 20.57
N ASP A 81 -8.25 15.30 21.33
CA ASP A 81 -9.40 15.99 21.88
C ASP A 81 -10.08 16.85 20.80
N PHE A 82 -11.27 16.43 20.37
CA PHE A 82 -12.13 17.15 19.44
C PHE A 82 -13.37 17.76 20.11
N ASN A 83 -13.31 18.04 21.42
CA ASN A 83 -14.38 18.71 22.16
C ASN A 83 -14.21 20.23 22.15
N ASN A 84 -14.12 20.83 20.96
CA ASN A 84 -13.82 22.25 20.75
C ASN A 84 -12.45 22.69 21.34
N ALA A 85 -11.49 21.76 21.38
CA ALA A 85 -10.14 22.07 21.81
C ALA A 85 -9.44 23.04 20.83
N GLU A 86 -8.54 23.84 21.35
CA GLU A 86 -7.81 24.84 20.57
C GLU A 86 -6.30 24.68 20.74
N LEU A 87 -5.58 24.99 19.68
CA LEU A 87 -4.12 25.18 19.72
C LEU A 87 -3.77 26.51 19.06
N THR A 88 -3.13 27.38 19.79
CA THR A 88 -2.56 28.61 19.22
C THR A 88 -1.06 28.45 19.03
N PHE A 89 -0.62 28.65 17.78
CA PHE A 89 0.78 28.60 17.40
C PHE A 89 1.11 29.78 16.48
N ASN A 90 2.17 30.53 16.76
CA ASN A 90 2.58 31.74 16.03
C ASN A 90 1.42 32.72 15.76
N GLY A 91 0.59 32.96 16.77
CA GLY A 91 -0.56 33.86 16.68
C GLY A 91 -1.74 33.37 15.86
N LYS A 92 -1.71 32.11 15.42
CA LYS A 92 -2.79 31.47 14.67
C LYS A 92 -3.42 30.37 15.52
N THR A 93 -4.75 30.40 15.64
CA THR A 93 -5.52 29.41 16.41
C THR A 93 -6.14 28.39 15.50
N SER A 94 -5.90 27.12 15.79
CA SER A 94 -6.60 25.97 15.19
C SER A 94 -7.59 25.45 16.20
N ARG A 95 -8.80 25.08 15.72
CA ARG A 95 -9.88 24.53 16.56
C ARG A 95 -10.25 23.14 16.07
N PHE A 96 -10.36 22.19 17.00
CA PHE A 96 -10.69 20.79 16.76
C PHE A 96 -12.07 20.47 17.34
N TYR A 97 -12.97 19.92 16.50
CA TYR A 97 -14.34 19.66 16.94
C TYR A 97 -15.02 18.54 16.16
N LYS A 98 -16.15 18.06 16.70
CA LYS A 98 -17.02 17.05 16.07
C LYS A 98 -18.32 17.67 15.61
N ARG A 99 -18.86 17.13 14.49
CA ARG A 99 -20.26 17.27 14.10
C ARG A 99 -20.82 15.87 13.77
N GLY A 100 -21.74 15.40 14.61
CA GLY A 100 -22.17 14.01 14.55
C GLY A 100 -21.00 13.06 14.76
N ASN A 101 -20.82 12.11 13.85
CA ASN A 101 -19.70 11.14 13.87
C ASN A 101 -18.48 11.57 13.05
N LYS A 102 -18.38 12.85 12.65
CA LYS A 102 -17.28 13.37 11.82
C LYS A 102 -16.42 14.36 12.59
N PHE A 103 -15.12 14.31 12.35
CA PHE A 103 -14.10 15.12 12.97
C PHE A 103 -13.65 16.24 12.03
N TYR A 104 -13.43 17.42 12.57
CA TYR A 104 -13.06 18.62 11.81
C TYR A 104 -11.95 19.41 12.51
N VAL A 105 -11.14 20.08 11.70
CA VAL A 105 -10.22 21.10 12.16
C VAL A 105 -10.47 22.40 11.38
N PHE A 106 -10.57 23.52 12.09
CA PHE A 106 -10.53 24.84 11.50
C PHE A 106 -9.12 25.38 11.70
N THR A 107 -8.37 25.57 10.62
CA THR A 107 -6.94 25.94 10.67
C THR A 107 -6.50 26.66 9.40
N GLN A 108 -5.29 27.22 9.40
CA GLN A 108 -4.71 27.78 8.18
C GLN A 108 -4.46 26.68 7.14
N GLY A 109 -4.93 26.92 5.94
CA GLY A 109 -4.79 26.04 4.80
C GLY A 109 -4.10 26.69 3.60
N GLU A 110 -4.58 26.39 2.40
CA GLU A 110 -4.04 26.92 1.14
C GLU A 110 -3.96 28.43 1.18
N GLY A 111 -2.82 28.97 0.73
CA GLY A 111 -2.56 30.41 0.78
C GLY A 111 -2.53 31.02 2.19
N GLY A 112 -2.48 30.23 3.24
CA GLY A 112 -2.50 30.70 4.62
C GLY A 112 -3.89 31.13 5.12
N ILE A 113 -4.95 30.84 4.35
CA ILE A 113 -6.33 31.20 4.67
C ILE A 113 -6.89 30.22 5.70
N GLN A 114 -7.59 30.72 6.71
CA GLN A 114 -8.32 29.92 7.70
C GLN A 114 -9.50 29.22 7.01
N LYS A 115 -9.56 27.88 7.10
CA LYS A 115 -10.60 27.08 6.48
C LYS A 115 -10.89 25.86 7.35
N GLU A 116 -12.11 25.36 7.24
CA GLU A 116 -12.52 24.10 7.85
C GLU A 116 -12.08 22.92 6.97
N TYR A 117 -11.51 21.90 7.61
CA TYR A 117 -11.14 20.65 6.98
C TYR A 117 -11.74 19.47 7.73
N ARG A 118 -12.29 18.52 6.98
CA ARG A 118 -12.75 17.25 7.54
C ARG A 118 -11.56 16.31 7.72
N ILE A 119 -11.46 15.65 8.85
CA ILE A 119 -10.52 14.55 9.07
C ILE A 119 -11.10 13.27 8.48
N ALA A 120 -10.37 12.63 7.58
CA ALA A 120 -10.78 11.36 6.96
C ALA A 120 -10.15 10.15 7.65
N TYR A 121 -8.87 10.25 8.01
CA TYR A 121 -8.11 9.14 8.59
C TYR A 121 -7.27 9.62 9.76
N THR A 122 -7.02 8.71 10.70
CA THR A 122 -5.95 8.81 11.68
C THR A 122 -4.66 8.24 11.09
N PHE A 123 -3.52 8.74 11.54
CA PHE A 123 -2.20 8.40 11.04
C PHE A 123 -1.25 8.22 12.23
N GLY A 124 -0.92 6.97 12.53
CA GLY A 124 -0.22 6.57 13.75
C GLY A 124 -1.13 6.53 14.98
N ILE A 125 -0.58 6.07 16.11
CA ILE A 125 -1.31 5.94 17.37
C ILE A 125 -0.49 6.38 18.58
N ARG A 126 0.82 6.10 18.60
CA ARG A 126 1.76 6.46 19.67
C ARG A 126 3.19 6.63 19.12
N PRO A 127 4.01 7.53 19.67
CA PRO A 127 3.73 8.45 20.79
C PRO A 127 2.85 9.64 20.39
N LEU A 128 2.52 9.74 19.13
CA LEU A 128 1.68 10.80 18.57
C LEU A 128 0.70 10.24 17.54
N GLN A 129 -0.39 10.97 17.31
CA GLN A 129 -1.33 10.71 16.24
C GLN A 129 -1.50 11.95 15.38
N GLN A 130 -1.29 11.79 14.08
CA GLN A 130 -1.62 12.80 13.07
C GLN A 130 -2.93 12.46 12.36
N TYR A 131 -3.33 13.33 11.46
CA TYR A 131 -4.62 13.24 10.78
C TYR A 131 -4.47 13.56 9.32
N LEU A 132 -5.22 12.83 8.47
CA LEU A 132 -5.26 13.08 7.04
C LEU A 132 -6.53 13.80 6.65
N VAL A 133 -6.34 14.82 5.83
CA VAL A 133 -7.37 15.68 5.28
C VAL A 133 -7.51 15.39 3.79
N PRO A 134 -8.70 15.07 3.28
CA PRO A 134 -8.92 14.94 1.84
C PRO A 134 -8.91 16.31 1.17
N PHE A 135 -8.23 16.37 0.04
CA PHE A 135 -8.15 17.52 -0.86
C PHE A 135 -8.72 17.17 -2.23
N GLU A 136 -8.85 18.16 -3.08
CA GLU A 136 -9.22 17.96 -4.47
C GLU A 136 -8.24 17.04 -5.20
N ASN A 137 -8.69 16.47 -6.31
CA ASN A 137 -7.89 15.56 -7.15
C ASN A 137 -7.43 14.29 -6.43
N GLY A 138 -8.18 13.81 -5.44
CA GLY A 138 -7.89 12.57 -4.70
C GLY A 138 -6.65 12.62 -3.81
N ARG A 139 -6.12 13.79 -3.53
CA ARG A 139 -5.00 13.98 -2.60
C ARG A 139 -5.46 13.85 -1.16
N TYR A 140 -4.58 13.30 -0.33
CA TYR A 140 -4.67 13.37 1.13
C TYR A 140 -3.47 14.15 1.65
N GLN A 141 -3.72 15.16 2.47
CA GLN A 141 -2.67 15.96 3.09
C GLN A 141 -2.54 15.63 4.57
N CYS A 142 -1.30 15.49 5.02
CA CYS A 142 -1.01 15.23 6.41
C CYS A 142 -1.06 16.57 7.18
N LEU A 143 -1.92 16.64 8.20
CA LEU A 143 -2.06 17.82 9.03
C LEU A 143 -0.75 18.06 9.83
N PRO A 144 -0.21 19.30 9.89
CA PRO A 144 1.04 19.61 10.61
C PRO A 144 0.86 19.62 12.12
N ILE A 145 -0.37 19.47 12.59
CA ILE A 145 -0.73 19.43 14.01
C ILE A 145 -1.03 18.00 14.40
N ALA A 146 -0.40 17.53 15.47
CA ALA A 146 -0.53 16.18 15.98
C ALA A 146 -1.03 16.19 17.44
N TRP A 147 -1.60 15.06 17.84
CA TRP A 147 -1.94 14.77 19.21
C TRP A 147 -0.82 13.97 19.88
N ASP A 148 -0.23 14.51 20.93
CA ASP A 148 0.70 13.78 21.80
C ASP A 148 -0.10 12.85 22.72
N THR A 149 -0.02 11.55 22.47
CA THR A 149 -0.79 10.55 23.23
C THR A 149 -0.24 10.24 24.61
N ARG A 150 0.99 10.69 24.92
CA ARG A 150 1.58 10.55 26.25
C ARG A 150 1.19 11.70 27.17
N ASN A 151 1.18 12.92 26.63
CA ASN A 151 0.92 14.14 27.39
C ASN A 151 -0.52 14.66 27.21
N ASN A 152 -1.33 14.00 26.39
CA ASN A 152 -2.73 14.37 26.09
C ASN A 152 -2.86 15.85 25.69
N LYS A 153 -2.11 16.27 24.67
CA LYS A 153 -2.13 17.65 24.18
C LYS A 153 -1.90 17.76 22.68
N TRP A 154 -2.48 18.78 22.09
CA TRP A 154 -2.19 19.19 20.72
C TRP A 154 -0.84 19.90 20.66
N PHE A 155 -0.09 19.70 19.58
CA PHE A 155 1.16 20.43 19.31
C PHE A 155 1.39 20.55 17.81
N ASN A 156 2.16 21.55 17.39
CA ASN A 156 2.57 21.71 16.02
C ASN A 156 3.85 20.89 15.78
N MET A 157 3.70 19.74 15.11
CA MET A 157 4.80 18.83 14.83
C MET A 157 5.75 19.42 13.79
N ALA A 158 5.22 20.10 12.77
CA ALA A 158 6.04 20.69 11.72
C ALA A 158 7.05 21.70 12.28
N ALA A 159 6.66 22.45 13.28
CA ALA A 159 7.53 23.43 13.96
C ALA A 159 8.67 22.80 14.79
N MET A 160 8.62 21.50 15.05
CA MET A 160 9.72 20.78 15.70
C MET A 160 10.82 20.37 14.69
N VAL A 161 10.49 20.37 13.40
CA VAL A 161 11.36 19.87 12.32
C VAL A 161 11.81 21.00 11.41
N TYR A 162 10.94 21.97 11.14
CA TYR A 162 11.13 23.03 10.15
C TYR A 162 11.23 24.39 10.80
N SER A 163 11.99 25.30 10.17
CA SER A 163 12.04 26.71 10.59
C SER A 163 10.73 27.45 10.27
N PRO A 164 10.43 28.58 10.94
CA PRO A 164 9.24 29.36 10.62
C PRO A 164 9.14 29.83 9.17
N SER A 165 10.29 30.06 8.49
CA SER A 165 10.33 30.41 7.08
C SER A 165 9.92 29.27 6.16
N ASP A 166 10.18 28.02 6.57
CA ASP A 166 9.80 26.83 5.81
C ASP A 166 8.30 26.53 5.91
N LEU A 167 7.64 27.07 6.92
CA LEU A 167 6.21 26.88 7.17
C LEU A 167 5.33 27.98 6.55
N GLN A 168 5.84 28.72 5.57
CA GLN A 168 5.06 29.71 4.84
C GLN A 168 4.26 29.05 3.71
N PRO A 169 3.08 29.59 3.34
CA PRO A 169 2.17 28.98 2.37
C PRO A 169 2.75 28.78 0.95
N ASP A 170 3.73 29.56 0.56
CA ASP A 170 4.43 29.48 -0.73
C ASP A 170 5.60 28.47 -0.71
N ASN A 171 6.02 27.99 0.45
CA ASN A 171 7.06 26.99 0.57
C ASN A 171 6.52 25.59 0.27
N TRP A 172 7.28 24.77 -0.46
CA TRP A 172 6.88 23.40 -0.78
C TRP A 172 6.68 22.49 0.45
N LEU A 173 7.32 22.80 1.58
CA LEU A 173 7.18 22.12 2.86
C LEU A 173 5.88 22.48 3.60
N TYR A 174 5.15 23.50 3.15
CA TYR A 174 3.88 23.84 3.76
C TYR A 174 2.88 22.69 3.65
N TRP A 175 2.09 22.50 4.69
CA TRP A 175 1.30 21.25 4.83
C TRP A 175 0.27 20.99 3.73
N THR A 176 -0.20 22.01 3.02
CA THR A 176 -1.11 21.83 1.87
C THR A 176 -0.35 21.57 0.57
N ASN A 177 0.98 21.63 0.58
CA ASN A 177 1.84 21.47 -0.59
C ASN A 177 2.40 20.04 -0.69
N GLN A 178 3.25 19.81 -1.69
CA GLN A 178 3.65 18.48 -2.15
C GLN A 178 4.36 17.64 -1.07
N SER A 179 5.14 18.24 -0.17
CA SER A 179 5.92 17.50 0.84
C SER A 179 5.05 16.76 1.86
N GLN A 180 3.82 17.21 2.07
CA GLN A 180 2.88 16.61 3.01
C GLN A 180 1.76 15.82 2.31
N ASN A 181 1.94 15.55 1.00
CA ASN A 181 1.02 14.70 0.24
C ASN A 181 1.21 13.24 0.64
N TRP A 182 0.25 12.70 1.38
CA TRP A 182 0.27 11.33 1.86
C TRP A 182 0.37 10.31 0.72
N ASN A 183 -0.35 10.51 -0.40
CA ASN A 183 -0.38 9.55 -1.52
C ASN A 183 1.01 9.24 -2.09
N SER A 184 1.92 10.23 -2.10
CA SER A 184 3.27 10.09 -2.67
C SER A 184 4.37 9.90 -1.62
N MET A 185 4.16 10.39 -0.39
CA MET A 185 5.23 10.46 0.62
C MET A 185 5.11 9.42 1.74
N CYS A 186 3.90 9.02 2.12
CA CYS A 186 3.67 8.24 3.33
C CYS A 186 2.96 6.91 3.09
N ALA A 187 2.07 6.88 2.07
CA ALA A 187 1.12 5.80 1.85
C ALA A 187 1.76 4.42 1.68
N GLU A 188 2.92 4.34 1.02
CA GLU A 188 3.64 3.11 0.75
C GLU A 188 4.01 2.32 2.02
N CYS A 189 4.42 3.07 3.07
CA CYS A 189 4.82 2.47 4.35
C CYS A 189 3.65 2.32 5.33
N HIS A 190 2.52 2.96 5.08
CA HIS A 190 1.39 3.02 6.02
C HIS A 190 0.13 2.31 5.53
N SER A 191 0.20 1.63 4.38
CA SER A 191 -0.87 0.80 3.83
C SER A 191 -0.29 -0.51 3.26
N THR A 192 -1.15 -1.45 2.90
CA THR A 192 -0.76 -2.73 2.29
C THR A 192 -1.24 -2.76 0.86
N ASN A 193 -0.35 -3.12 -0.07
CA ASN A 193 -0.62 -3.21 -1.51
C ASN A 193 -1.25 -1.92 -2.08
N LEU A 194 -0.51 -0.82 -1.95
CA LEU A 194 -0.92 0.49 -2.44
C LEU A 194 -0.84 0.56 -3.97
N HIS A 195 -1.91 1.01 -4.57
CA HIS A 195 -1.96 1.45 -5.97
C HIS A 195 -2.28 2.95 -6.00
N LYS A 196 -1.30 3.79 -6.30
CA LYS A 196 -1.47 5.26 -6.31
C LYS A 196 -2.42 5.72 -7.41
N ASN A 197 -2.46 5.00 -8.54
CA ASN A 197 -3.27 5.28 -9.73
C ASN A 197 -3.22 6.77 -10.09
N PHE A 198 -2.00 7.32 -10.14
CA PHE A 198 -1.76 8.72 -10.44
C PHE A 198 -1.86 8.96 -11.95
N ASP A 199 -2.73 9.88 -12.34
CA ASP A 199 -2.82 10.39 -13.71
C ASP A 199 -1.93 11.63 -13.84
N PRO A 200 -0.82 11.58 -14.60
CA PRO A 200 0.10 12.71 -14.74
C PRO A 200 -0.47 13.84 -15.60
N VAL A 201 -1.46 13.57 -16.45
CA VAL A 201 -2.11 14.58 -17.30
C VAL A 201 -3.15 15.36 -16.51
N ALA A 202 -4.07 14.63 -15.86
CA ALA A 202 -5.10 15.24 -15.00
C ALA A 202 -4.54 15.69 -13.65
N LYS A 203 -3.34 15.23 -13.25
CA LYS A 203 -2.71 15.44 -11.93
C LYS A 203 -3.63 15.01 -10.78
N THR A 204 -4.26 13.85 -10.95
CA THR A 204 -5.20 13.28 -9.98
C THR A 204 -4.69 11.96 -9.43
N TYR A 205 -5.07 11.66 -8.19
CA TYR A 205 -4.89 10.35 -7.57
C TYR A 205 -6.22 9.62 -7.48
N ASN A 206 -6.18 8.32 -7.73
CA ASN A 206 -7.27 7.38 -7.41
C ASN A 206 -6.71 6.22 -6.58
N ALA A 207 -6.06 6.57 -5.47
CA ALA A 207 -5.33 5.62 -4.64
C ALA A 207 -6.26 4.54 -4.07
N THR A 208 -5.83 3.29 -4.25
CA THR A 208 -6.48 2.10 -3.68
C THR A 208 -5.44 1.27 -2.92
N TRP A 209 -5.89 0.43 -2.02
CA TRP A 209 -5.07 -0.46 -1.20
C TRP A 209 -5.84 -1.72 -0.86
N GLN A 210 -5.13 -2.80 -0.54
CA GLN A 210 -5.74 -4.02 -0.04
C GLN A 210 -6.20 -3.84 1.41
N ASP A 211 -5.32 -3.32 2.27
CA ASP A 211 -5.62 -2.93 3.64
C ASP A 211 -5.08 -1.52 3.90
N ILE A 212 -5.87 -0.70 4.61
CA ILE A 212 -5.52 0.70 4.89
C ILE A 212 -4.34 0.86 5.85
N ASN A 213 -4.01 -0.19 6.59
CA ASN A 213 -2.92 -0.24 7.56
C ASN A 213 -1.82 -1.20 7.12
N VAL A 214 -0.76 -1.35 7.91
CA VAL A 214 0.31 -2.31 7.69
C VAL A 214 -0.15 -3.68 8.16
N ASN A 215 -0.69 -4.47 7.25
CA ASN A 215 -1.23 -5.79 7.53
C ASN A 215 -0.19 -6.90 7.30
N CYS A 216 -0.57 -8.16 7.51
CA CYS A 216 0.28 -9.34 7.39
C CYS A 216 1.05 -9.38 6.07
N GLU A 217 0.35 -9.16 4.97
CA GLU A 217 0.93 -9.20 3.62
C GLU A 217 1.88 -8.03 3.29
N ALA A 218 1.90 -6.96 4.09
CA ALA A 218 2.90 -5.90 3.93
C ALA A 218 4.32 -6.39 4.24
N CYS A 219 4.44 -7.40 5.11
CA CYS A 219 5.72 -8.02 5.49
C CYS A 219 5.91 -9.40 4.84
N HIS A 220 4.85 -10.19 4.71
CA HIS A 220 4.91 -11.56 4.22
C HIS A 220 4.73 -11.69 2.70
N GLY A 221 4.31 -10.62 2.02
CA GLY A 221 3.98 -10.64 0.61
C GLY A 221 2.61 -11.27 0.30
N PRO A 222 2.26 -11.37 -0.99
CA PRO A 222 0.95 -11.86 -1.44
C PRO A 222 0.66 -13.29 -0.96
N GLY A 223 -0.47 -13.48 -0.27
CA GLY A 223 -0.82 -14.72 0.43
C GLY A 223 -1.53 -15.78 -0.41
N SER A 224 -1.95 -15.48 -1.66
CA SER A 224 -2.82 -16.38 -2.43
C SER A 224 -2.23 -17.79 -2.65
N SER A 225 -0.95 -17.89 -2.97
CA SER A 225 -0.27 -19.18 -3.18
C SER A 225 -0.16 -19.97 -1.87
N HIS A 226 0.11 -19.30 -0.74
CA HIS A 226 0.13 -19.92 0.57
C HIS A 226 -1.26 -20.47 0.97
N ILE A 227 -2.31 -19.71 0.71
CA ILE A 227 -3.70 -20.13 1.00
C ILE A 227 -4.07 -21.36 0.17
N LYS A 228 -3.71 -21.38 -1.13
CA LYS A 228 -3.92 -22.54 -1.99
C LYS A 228 -3.17 -23.77 -1.46
N TRP A 229 -1.88 -23.62 -1.13
CA TRP A 229 -1.06 -24.68 -0.56
C TRP A 229 -1.63 -25.19 0.77
N ALA A 230 -2.03 -24.31 1.68
CA ALA A 230 -2.60 -24.67 2.97
C ALA A 230 -3.96 -25.39 2.87
N GLY A 231 -4.72 -25.14 1.79
CA GLY A 231 -5.99 -25.80 1.49
C GLY A 231 -5.86 -27.21 0.94
N LEU A 232 -4.65 -27.63 0.51
CA LEU A 232 -4.44 -29.00 0.03
C LEU A 232 -4.47 -30.01 1.19
N PRO A 233 -4.88 -31.28 0.94
CA PRO A 233 -4.64 -32.38 1.86
C PRO A 233 -3.16 -32.46 2.25
N VAL A 234 -2.85 -32.90 3.46
CA VAL A 234 -1.47 -32.88 4.00
C VAL A 234 -0.53 -33.73 3.13
N ASP A 235 -1.01 -34.84 2.60
CA ASP A 235 -0.30 -35.78 1.72
C ASP A 235 -0.11 -35.25 0.29
N GLU A 236 -0.81 -34.20 -0.10
CA GLU A 236 -0.70 -33.57 -1.43
C GLU A 236 0.15 -32.27 -1.41
N ARG A 237 0.61 -31.83 -0.23
CA ARG A 237 1.44 -30.64 -0.09
C ARG A 237 2.87 -30.92 -0.55
N PRO A 238 3.39 -30.20 -1.55
CA PRO A 238 4.76 -30.34 -2.02
C PRO A 238 5.79 -29.85 -1.00
#